data_6ad47ade395c970c45887c03722a9635
#
_entry.id   6ad47ade395c970c45887c03722a9635
#
_cell.length_a   1.000
_cell.length_b   1.000
_cell.length_c   1.000
_cell.angle_alpha   90.00
_cell.angle_beta   90.00
_cell.angle_gamma   90.00
#
_symmetry.space_group_name_H-M   'P 1'
#
loop_
_entity.id
_entity.type
_entity.pdbx_description
1 polymer ?
#
loop_
_entity_poly.entity_id
_entity_poly.type
_entity_poly.pdbx_seq_one_letter_code
_entity_poly.pdbx_strand_id
1 'polypeptide(L)'
;MVNSIFGRYDLSSSTAKTIDIIDNEDQLRADMYSFLASLLRAEPNADLVKQLTNLESDDSPIGKSIKILSKLASSLDLPTIRDEYVRIFIGVGRGEILPFASYYLTGFLKDKPLAKLRNDMKEIGIELAENVKEPEDHIASLFDMMSGLILGKFNKKFSIGEQKDFFNKHLNPWVDLLMRDIESSKIAVFYSPVGTIGREFIEIERSSFSMDVTG
;
A
#
# COMPACT_ATOMS: atom_id res chain seq x y z
N MET A 1 2.67 20.32 -8.58
CA MET A 1 2.25 20.45 -7.16
C MET A 1 1.23 19.37 -6.89
N VAL A 2 1.64 18.28 -6.25
CA VAL A 2 0.71 17.21 -5.84
C VAL A 2 0.03 17.72 -4.57
N ASN A 3 -1.23 18.15 -4.68
CA ASN A 3 -2.03 18.49 -3.51
C ASN A 3 -2.34 17.20 -2.74
N SER A 4 -1.82 17.14 -1.50
CA SER A 4 -2.02 16.05 -0.54
C SER A 4 -3.48 15.58 -0.51
N ILE A 5 -3.70 14.31 -0.83
CA ILE A 5 -5.00 13.60 -0.75
C ILE A 5 -5.43 13.38 0.72
N PHE A 6 -4.56 13.71 1.69
CA PHE A 6 -4.76 13.41 3.10
C PHE A 6 -5.14 14.63 3.90
N GLY A 7 -6.34 14.58 4.53
CA GLY A 7 -6.89 15.62 5.38
C GLY A 7 -5.96 16.05 6.51
N ARG A 8 -5.97 17.35 6.83
CA ARG A 8 -5.23 17.98 7.92
C ARG A 8 -5.62 17.35 9.25
N TYR A 9 -4.63 16.81 9.94
CA TYR A 9 -4.75 16.55 11.38
C TYR A 9 -4.41 17.83 12.14
N ASP A 10 -5.29 18.21 13.07
CA ASP A 10 -5.16 19.37 13.95
C ASP A 10 -4.02 19.13 14.96
N LEU A 11 -2.98 19.97 14.88
CA LEU A 11 -1.83 19.97 15.77
C LEU A 11 -1.99 21.07 16.82
N SER A 12 -2.94 20.93 17.74
CA SER A 12 -3.01 21.77 18.93
C SER A 12 -2.82 20.96 20.21
N SER A 13 -1.56 20.68 20.58
CA SER A 13 -1.09 20.71 21.98
C SER A 13 0.43 20.50 22.06
N SER A 14 1.11 21.59 22.33
CA SER A 14 2.31 21.82 23.12
C SER A 14 3.22 20.65 23.50
N THR A 15 4.36 20.56 22.80
CA THR A 15 5.75 20.57 23.35
C THR A 15 6.68 20.63 22.14
N ALA A 16 7.70 21.51 22.15
CA ALA A 16 8.65 21.67 21.05
C ALA A 16 9.45 20.37 20.84
N LYS A 17 8.89 19.41 20.06
CA LYS A 17 9.64 18.36 19.37
C LYS A 17 10.25 19.03 18.16
N THR A 18 11.56 18.88 18.00
CA THR A 18 12.27 19.14 16.74
C THR A 18 11.41 18.53 15.62
N ILE A 19 10.83 19.36 14.77
CA ILE A 19 10.10 18.89 13.59
C ILE A 19 11.21 18.37 12.68
N ASP A 20 11.44 17.05 12.69
CA ASP A 20 12.22 16.40 11.67
C ASP A 20 11.52 16.66 10.34
N ILE A 21 12.14 17.49 9.51
CA ILE A 21 11.66 17.77 8.16
C ILE A 21 11.70 16.44 7.41
N ILE A 22 10.53 15.88 7.10
CA ILE A 22 10.44 14.70 6.25
C ILE A 22 10.90 15.15 4.87
N ASP A 23 11.86 14.44 4.30
CA ASP A 23 12.33 14.71 2.94
C ASP A 23 11.16 14.55 1.96
N ASN A 24 11.15 15.37 0.91
CA ASN A 24 10.11 15.31 -0.12
C ASN A 24 10.03 13.92 -0.79
N GLU A 25 11.15 13.23 -0.91
CA GLU A 25 11.22 11.86 -1.43
C GLU A 25 10.54 10.86 -0.48
N ASP A 26 10.84 10.91 0.82
CA ASP A 26 10.20 10.08 1.83
C ASP A 26 8.68 10.33 1.89
N GLN A 27 8.24 11.59 1.74
CA GLN A 27 6.81 11.91 1.67
C GLN A 27 6.16 11.25 0.46
N LEU A 28 6.77 11.34 -0.73
CA LEU A 28 6.25 10.72 -1.95
C LEU A 28 6.18 9.19 -1.85
N ARG A 29 7.19 8.56 -1.26
CA ARG A 29 7.21 7.11 -0.99
C ARG A 29 6.07 6.71 -0.06
N ALA A 30 5.92 7.40 1.07
CA ALA A 30 4.86 7.14 2.04
C ALA A 30 3.46 7.36 1.45
N ASP A 31 3.28 8.40 0.63
CA ASP A 31 2.02 8.69 -0.06
C ASP A 31 1.67 7.58 -1.07
N MET A 32 2.64 7.03 -1.79
CA MET A 32 2.42 5.94 -2.73
C MET A 32 2.01 4.64 -2.00
N TYR A 33 2.65 4.31 -0.88
CA TYR A 33 2.22 3.19 -0.03
C TYR A 33 0.78 3.38 0.47
N SER A 34 0.45 4.55 0.98
CA SER A 34 -0.89 4.88 1.48
C SER A 34 -1.94 4.86 0.36
N PHE A 35 -1.59 5.32 -0.83
CA PHE A 35 -2.44 5.28 -2.01
C PHE A 35 -2.80 3.84 -2.39
N LEU A 36 -1.81 2.97 -2.53
CA LEU A 36 -2.02 1.55 -2.83
C LEU A 36 -2.80 0.85 -1.71
N ALA A 37 -2.51 1.16 -0.45
CA ALA A 37 -3.26 0.64 0.70
C ALA A 37 -4.75 1.01 0.62
N SER A 38 -5.08 2.25 0.25
CA SER A 38 -6.46 2.74 0.13
C SER A 38 -7.27 2.00 -0.93
N LEU A 39 -6.62 1.61 -2.05
CA LEU A 39 -7.25 0.91 -3.15
C LEU A 39 -7.47 -0.59 -2.87
N LEU A 40 -6.61 -1.19 -2.04
CA LEU A 40 -6.60 -2.65 -1.80
C LEU A 40 -7.26 -3.07 -0.49
N ARG A 41 -7.62 -2.11 0.39
CA ARG A 41 -8.13 -2.40 1.74
C ARG A 41 -9.55 -2.92 1.76
N ALA A 42 -10.42 -2.31 0.98
CA ALA A 42 -11.86 -2.57 0.99
C ALA A 42 -12.49 -2.12 -0.34
N GLU A 43 -13.75 -2.49 -0.53
CA GLU A 43 -14.54 -1.95 -1.64
C GLU A 43 -14.44 -0.43 -1.68
N PRO A 44 -14.13 0.17 -2.85
CA PRO A 44 -13.97 1.61 -2.94
C PRO A 44 -15.28 2.34 -2.66
N ASN A 45 -15.19 3.43 -1.91
CA ASN A 45 -16.30 4.34 -1.70
C ASN A 45 -16.33 5.46 -2.75
N ALA A 46 -17.42 6.22 -2.77
CA ALA A 46 -17.61 7.30 -3.75
C ALA A 46 -16.54 8.40 -3.63
N ASP A 47 -16.08 8.69 -2.41
CA ASP A 47 -15.06 9.73 -2.19
C ASP A 47 -13.70 9.30 -2.75
N LEU A 48 -13.29 8.06 -2.54
CA LEU A 48 -12.07 7.52 -3.14
C LEU A 48 -12.14 7.56 -4.67
N VAL A 49 -13.23 7.06 -5.28
CA VAL A 49 -13.39 7.09 -6.73
C VAL A 49 -13.36 8.51 -7.27
N LYS A 50 -14.02 9.46 -6.60
CA LYS A 50 -13.98 10.88 -6.95
C LYS A 50 -12.56 11.47 -6.86
N GLN A 51 -11.77 11.10 -5.86
CA GLN A 51 -10.37 11.54 -5.76
C GLN A 51 -9.54 11.03 -6.94
N LEU A 52 -9.74 9.77 -7.35
CA LEU A 52 -9.03 9.16 -8.47
C LEU A 52 -9.30 9.87 -9.80
N THR A 53 -10.49 10.46 -10.02
CA THR A 53 -10.79 11.21 -11.25
C THR A 53 -9.94 12.47 -11.43
N ASN A 54 -9.34 12.97 -10.35
CA ASN A 54 -8.57 14.21 -10.33
C ASN A 54 -7.06 13.98 -10.19
N LEU A 55 -6.58 12.75 -10.35
CA LEU A 55 -5.16 12.45 -10.25
C LEU A 55 -4.41 13.07 -11.42
N GLU A 56 -3.38 13.85 -11.09
CA GLU A 56 -2.40 14.31 -12.07
C GLU A 56 -1.42 13.18 -12.40
N SER A 57 -0.95 13.13 -13.64
CA SER A 57 -0.05 12.09 -14.12
C SER A 57 0.99 12.64 -15.07
N ASP A 58 2.16 12.02 -15.09
CA ASP A 58 3.26 12.30 -16.00
C ASP A 58 3.43 11.19 -17.06
N ASP A 59 4.51 11.25 -17.84
CA ASP A 59 4.82 10.25 -18.88
C ASP A 59 5.65 9.06 -18.38
N SER A 60 5.92 8.96 -17.08
CA SER A 60 6.56 7.80 -16.46
C SER A 60 5.68 6.53 -16.58
N PRO A 61 6.23 5.33 -16.41
CA PRO A 61 5.44 4.09 -16.40
C PRO A 61 4.30 4.15 -15.37
N ILE A 62 4.59 4.62 -14.15
CA ILE A 62 3.56 4.81 -13.10
C ILE A 62 2.56 5.87 -13.50
N GLY A 63 3.01 7.03 -14.01
CA GLY A 63 2.14 8.12 -14.43
C GLY A 63 1.17 7.70 -15.54
N LYS A 64 1.61 6.93 -16.52
CA LYS A 64 0.73 6.37 -17.55
C LYS A 64 -0.35 5.47 -16.96
N SER A 65 -0.02 4.64 -15.99
CA SER A 65 -0.98 3.75 -15.31
C SER A 65 -1.95 4.54 -14.41
N ILE A 66 -1.48 5.60 -13.73
CA ILE A 66 -2.33 6.55 -13.00
C ILE A 66 -3.32 7.23 -13.96
N LYS A 67 -2.89 7.64 -15.14
CA LYS A 67 -3.76 8.23 -16.17
C LYS A 67 -4.85 7.26 -16.63
N ILE A 68 -4.52 5.98 -16.80
CA ILE A 68 -5.50 4.94 -17.14
C ILE A 68 -6.50 4.77 -16.00
N LEU A 69 -6.02 4.64 -14.76
CA LEU A 69 -6.86 4.51 -13.55
C LEU A 69 -7.82 5.69 -13.40
N SER A 70 -7.33 6.92 -13.57
CA SER A 70 -8.16 8.14 -13.52
C SER A 70 -9.26 8.16 -14.58
N LYS A 71 -8.96 7.72 -15.82
CA LYS A 71 -9.95 7.59 -16.89
C LYS A 71 -10.99 6.52 -16.54
N LEU A 72 -10.59 5.38 -16.03
CA LEU A 72 -11.50 4.31 -15.62
C LEU A 72 -12.40 4.77 -14.46
N ALA A 73 -11.84 5.47 -13.46
CA ALA A 73 -12.59 6.07 -12.37
C ALA A 73 -13.64 7.09 -12.84
N SER A 74 -13.37 7.77 -13.97
CA SER A 74 -14.29 8.75 -14.58
C SER A 74 -15.37 8.10 -15.48
N SER A 75 -15.12 6.90 -16.00
CA SER A 75 -15.97 6.25 -17.02
C SER A 75 -16.83 5.12 -16.45
N LEU A 76 -16.39 4.47 -15.38
CA LEU A 76 -17.12 3.38 -14.72
C LEU A 76 -17.98 3.90 -13.57
N ASP A 77 -19.13 3.30 -13.37
CA ASP A 77 -19.96 3.59 -12.19
C ASP A 77 -19.41 2.86 -10.94
N LEU A 78 -19.73 3.40 -9.78
CA LEU A 78 -19.28 2.85 -8.51
C LEU A 78 -19.70 1.39 -8.26
N PRO A 79 -20.94 0.96 -8.58
CA PRO A 79 -21.34 -0.44 -8.48
C PRO A 79 -20.45 -1.38 -9.29
N THR A 80 -20.11 -1.02 -10.54
CA THR A 80 -19.22 -1.81 -11.40
C THR A 80 -17.83 -1.97 -10.79
N ILE A 81 -17.25 -0.89 -10.26
CA ILE A 81 -15.92 -0.93 -9.60
C ILE A 81 -15.96 -1.81 -8.34
N ARG A 82 -17.04 -1.73 -7.55
CA ARG A 82 -17.24 -2.56 -6.35
C ARG A 82 -17.43 -4.03 -6.69
N ASP A 83 -18.21 -4.35 -7.71
CA ASP A 83 -18.39 -5.73 -8.16
C ASP A 83 -17.05 -6.34 -8.59
N GLU A 84 -16.22 -5.59 -9.30
CA GLU A 84 -14.88 -6.04 -9.67
C GLU A 84 -14.01 -6.33 -8.42
N TYR A 85 -14.00 -5.42 -7.41
CA TYR A 85 -13.30 -5.66 -6.15
C TYR A 85 -13.76 -6.95 -5.47
N VAL A 86 -15.08 -7.11 -5.33
CA VAL A 86 -15.67 -8.30 -4.70
C VAL A 86 -15.26 -9.57 -5.43
N ARG A 87 -15.33 -9.59 -6.75
CA ARG A 87 -14.96 -10.77 -7.56
C ARG A 87 -13.47 -11.11 -7.45
N ILE A 88 -12.60 -10.10 -7.44
CA ILE A 88 -11.16 -10.32 -7.36
C ILE A 88 -10.74 -10.75 -5.95
N PHE A 89 -11.16 -10.03 -4.89
CA PHE A 89 -10.56 -10.16 -3.56
C PHE A 89 -11.43 -10.89 -2.54
N ILE A 90 -12.75 -10.92 -2.71
CA ILE A 90 -13.70 -11.51 -1.73
C ILE A 90 -14.29 -12.83 -2.25
N GLY A 91 -14.93 -12.81 -3.42
CA GLY A 91 -15.55 -13.96 -4.09
C GLY A 91 -16.73 -14.57 -3.32
N VAL A 92 -17.42 -15.53 -3.94
CA VAL A 92 -18.40 -16.39 -3.26
C VAL A 92 -17.66 -17.60 -2.70
N GLY A 93 -17.33 -17.54 -1.41
CA GLY A 93 -16.51 -18.54 -0.71
C GLY A 93 -15.01 -18.26 -0.77
N ARG A 94 -14.47 -17.74 -1.88
CA ARG A 94 -13.08 -17.33 -2.03
C ARG A 94 -12.91 -16.40 -3.24
N GLY A 95 -12.19 -15.29 -3.05
CA GLY A 95 -11.75 -14.41 -4.13
C GLY A 95 -10.75 -15.08 -5.08
N GLU A 96 -10.60 -14.55 -6.28
CA GLU A 96 -9.58 -14.99 -7.23
C GLU A 96 -8.18 -14.79 -6.64
N ILE A 97 -7.97 -13.66 -5.95
CA ILE A 97 -6.71 -13.24 -5.33
C ILE A 97 -6.92 -13.06 -3.82
N LEU A 98 -6.08 -13.71 -3.02
CA LEU A 98 -6.04 -13.54 -1.56
C LEU A 98 -4.82 -12.71 -1.17
N PRO A 99 -4.95 -11.41 -0.88
CA PRO A 99 -3.82 -10.48 -0.76
C PRO A 99 -3.15 -10.53 0.62
N PHE A 100 -2.74 -11.74 1.05
CA PHE A 100 -2.12 -12.01 2.35
C PHE A 100 -0.74 -12.64 2.20
N ALA A 101 0.26 -12.14 2.95
CA ALA A 101 1.62 -12.68 2.92
C ALA A 101 1.67 -14.17 3.28
N SER A 102 0.92 -14.62 4.29
CA SER A 102 0.86 -16.02 4.68
C SER A 102 0.41 -16.91 3.52
N TYR A 103 -0.62 -16.47 2.78
CA TYR A 103 -1.12 -17.25 1.64
C TYR A 103 -0.10 -17.33 0.50
N TYR A 104 0.52 -16.22 0.10
CA TYR A 104 1.50 -16.18 -1.00
C TYR A 104 2.77 -16.96 -0.67
N LEU A 105 3.19 -16.97 0.60
CA LEU A 105 4.45 -17.62 1.01
C LEU A 105 4.30 -19.09 1.38
N THR A 106 3.09 -19.54 1.78
CA THR A 106 2.91 -20.92 2.28
C THR A 106 1.72 -21.65 1.66
N GLY A 107 0.83 -20.94 0.96
CA GLY A 107 -0.43 -21.48 0.45
C GLY A 107 -1.57 -21.51 1.47
N PHE A 108 -1.33 -21.08 2.73
CA PHE A 108 -2.30 -21.11 3.80
C PHE A 108 -2.45 -19.73 4.44
N LEU A 109 -3.70 -19.34 4.78
CA LEU A 109 -3.95 -18.13 5.55
C LEU A 109 -3.57 -18.32 7.02
N LYS A 110 -3.16 -17.22 7.69
CA LYS A 110 -2.83 -17.17 9.12
C LYS A 110 -1.70 -18.13 9.54
N ASP A 111 -0.77 -18.41 8.65
CA ASP A 111 0.37 -19.29 8.88
C ASP A 111 1.61 -18.49 9.38
N LYS A 112 2.76 -19.16 9.47
CA LYS A 112 4.05 -18.69 10.02
C LYS A 112 4.44 -17.25 9.65
N PRO A 113 4.26 -16.75 8.39
CA PRO A 113 4.58 -15.39 8.05
C PRO A 113 3.84 -14.35 8.91
N LEU A 114 2.55 -14.59 9.23
CA LEU A 114 1.77 -13.72 10.10
C LEU A 114 2.33 -13.71 11.54
N ALA A 115 2.72 -14.86 12.08
CA ALA A 115 3.32 -14.96 13.41
C ALA A 115 4.65 -14.20 13.48
N LYS A 116 5.49 -14.30 12.42
CA LYS A 116 6.72 -13.53 12.31
C LYS A 116 6.46 -12.03 12.25
N LEU A 117 5.50 -11.59 11.43
CA LEU A 117 5.11 -10.19 11.34
C LEU A 117 4.68 -9.64 12.70
N ARG A 118 3.84 -10.37 13.45
CA ARG A 118 3.39 -9.96 14.80
C ARG A 118 4.53 -9.80 15.80
N ASN A 119 5.57 -10.61 15.72
CA ASN A 119 6.75 -10.46 16.55
C ASN A 119 7.53 -9.19 16.18
N ASP A 120 7.80 -8.99 14.89
CA ASP A 120 8.50 -7.79 14.40
C ASP A 120 7.68 -6.50 14.71
N MET A 121 6.35 -6.53 14.57
CA MET A 121 5.47 -5.41 14.98
C MET A 121 5.64 -5.01 16.44
N LYS A 122 5.71 -6.01 17.35
CA LYS A 122 5.92 -5.74 18.79
C LYS A 122 7.28 -5.11 19.05
N GLU A 123 8.33 -5.58 18.36
CA GLU A 123 9.70 -5.04 18.50
C GLU A 123 9.78 -3.57 18.05
N ILE A 124 9.05 -3.20 17.01
CA ILE A 124 9.04 -1.83 16.47
C ILE A 124 7.93 -0.95 17.05
N GLY A 125 7.11 -1.48 17.98
CA GLY A 125 6.06 -0.73 18.67
C GLY A 125 4.83 -0.44 17.83
N ILE A 126 4.52 -1.30 16.84
CA ILE A 126 3.27 -1.22 16.08
C ILE A 126 2.19 -2.00 16.81
N GLU A 127 1.13 -1.31 17.19
CA GLU A 127 -0.08 -1.90 17.75
C GLU A 127 -1.21 -1.84 16.74
N LEU A 128 -2.01 -2.91 16.71
CA LEU A 128 -3.23 -2.92 15.91
C LEU A 128 -4.28 -2.03 16.56
N ALA A 129 -4.99 -1.27 15.75
CA ALA A 129 -6.23 -0.65 16.19
C ALA A 129 -7.26 -1.74 16.52
N GLU A 130 -7.97 -1.59 17.65
CA GLU A 130 -8.96 -2.57 18.16
C GLU A 130 -10.06 -2.95 17.16
N ASN A 131 -10.27 -2.13 16.14
CA ASN A 131 -11.32 -2.29 15.13
C ASN A 131 -10.89 -3.06 13.86
N VAL A 132 -9.61 -3.43 13.72
CA VAL A 132 -9.11 -4.16 12.55
C VAL A 132 -9.39 -5.64 12.73
N LYS A 133 -10.27 -6.19 11.90
CA LYS A 133 -10.67 -7.61 11.94
C LYS A 133 -9.83 -8.49 11.02
N GLU A 134 -9.17 -7.90 10.02
CA GLU A 134 -8.34 -8.64 9.07
C GLU A 134 -6.97 -8.96 9.67
N PRO A 135 -6.37 -10.11 9.29
CA PRO A 135 -5.00 -10.42 9.64
C PRO A 135 -4.04 -9.31 9.19
N GLU A 136 -3.03 -9.05 10.00
CA GLU A 136 -2.07 -7.95 9.83
C GLU A 136 -1.20 -8.11 8.58
N ASP A 137 -1.09 -9.32 8.05
CA ASP A 137 -0.35 -9.66 6.83
C ASP A 137 -1.14 -9.41 5.53
N HIS A 138 -2.31 -8.75 5.62
CA HIS A 138 -2.98 -8.21 4.43
C HIS A 138 -2.13 -7.10 3.80
N ILE A 139 -2.05 -7.08 2.47
CA ILE A 139 -1.18 -6.13 1.74
C ILE A 139 -1.42 -4.67 2.11
N ALA A 140 -2.67 -4.26 2.28
CA ALA A 140 -3.00 -2.89 2.66
C ALA A 140 -2.46 -2.53 4.05
N SER A 141 -2.49 -3.46 5.01
CA SER A 141 -1.91 -3.26 6.34
C SER A 141 -0.39 -3.15 6.29
N LEU A 142 0.27 -3.97 5.49
CA LEU A 142 1.73 -3.90 5.29
C LEU A 142 2.16 -2.60 4.60
N PHE A 143 1.37 -2.11 3.64
CA PHE A 143 1.62 -0.82 3.01
C PHE A 143 1.42 0.35 3.98
N ASP A 144 0.40 0.32 4.84
CA ASP A 144 0.25 1.32 5.90
C ASP A 144 1.40 1.29 6.90
N MET A 145 1.88 0.09 7.26
CA MET A 145 3.05 -0.04 8.13
C MET A 145 4.29 0.59 7.48
N MET A 146 4.56 0.34 6.20
CA MET A 146 5.66 1.00 5.48
C MET A 146 5.51 2.52 5.47
N SER A 147 4.34 3.04 5.11
CA SER A 147 4.06 4.48 5.19
C SER A 147 4.31 5.03 6.60
N GLY A 148 3.86 4.31 7.62
CA GLY A 148 4.05 4.69 9.02
C GLY A 148 5.51 4.69 9.48
N LEU A 149 6.32 3.72 9.03
CA LEU A 149 7.76 3.66 9.30
C LEU A 149 8.49 4.84 8.67
N ILE A 150 8.20 5.14 7.40
CA ILE A 150 8.79 6.26 6.67
C ILE A 150 8.44 7.60 7.34
N LEU A 151 7.19 7.79 7.73
CA LEU A 151 6.70 9.03 8.35
C LEU A 151 6.96 9.12 9.86
N GLY A 152 7.57 8.11 10.49
CA GLY A 152 7.85 8.11 11.92
C GLY A 152 6.60 8.08 12.81
N LYS A 153 5.51 7.45 12.37
CA LYS A 153 4.22 7.42 13.10
C LYS A 153 4.22 6.50 14.33
N PHE A 154 5.22 5.63 14.48
CA PHE A 154 5.32 4.65 15.56
C PHE A 154 6.30 5.10 16.66
N ASN A 155 6.11 6.32 17.16
CA ASN A 155 6.87 6.92 18.28
C ASN A 155 8.38 7.13 18.05
N LYS A 156 8.92 6.81 16.88
CA LYS A 156 10.30 7.11 16.47
C LYS A 156 10.40 7.25 14.96
N LYS A 157 11.46 7.93 14.51
CA LYS A 157 11.87 7.91 13.11
C LYS A 157 12.66 6.63 12.86
N PHE A 158 12.28 5.88 11.83
CA PHE A 158 13.00 4.67 11.42
C PHE A 158 14.03 5.02 10.36
N SER A 159 15.26 4.53 10.54
CA SER A 159 16.32 4.67 9.54
C SER A 159 15.93 3.93 8.25
N ILE A 160 16.56 4.31 7.15
CA ILE A 160 16.38 3.64 5.86
C ILE A 160 16.75 2.14 5.96
N GLY A 161 17.73 1.77 6.78
CA GLY A 161 18.09 0.39 7.06
C GLY A 161 16.97 -0.40 7.73
N GLU A 162 16.31 0.19 8.76
CA GLU A 162 15.15 -0.44 9.43
C GLU A 162 13.95 -0.56 8.48
N GLN A 163 13.70 0.44 7.62
CA GLN A 163 12.66 0.38 6.58
C GLN A 163 12.97 -0.73 5.58
N LYS A 164 14.23 -0.85 5.12
CA LYS A 164 14.72 -1.91 4.22
C LYS A 164 14.55 -3.30 4.84
N ASP A 165 14.89 -3.45 6.11
CA ASP A 165 14.73 -4.73 6.82
C ASP A 165 13.27 -5.16 6.89
N PHE A 166 12.36 -4.24 7.22
CA PHE A 166 10.93 -4.52 7.22
C PHE A 166 10.42 -4.88 5.83
N PHE A 167 10.78 -4.10 4.81
CA PHE A 167 10.42 -4.34 3.42
C PHE A 167 10.89 -5.73 2.95
N ASN A 168 12.16 -6.06 3.18
CA ASN A 168 12.75 -7.33 2.76
C ASN A 168 12.16 -8.55 3.49
N LYS A 169 11.73 -8.39 4.74
CA LYS A 169 11.12 -9.46 5.52
C LYS A 169 9.66 -9.72 5.15
N HIS A 170 8.88 -8.65 4.92
CA HIS A 170 7.42 -8.74 4.92
C HIS A 170 6.74 -8.41 3.60
N LEU A 171 7.41 -7.70 2.70
CA LEU A 171 6.86 -7.29 1.40
C LEU A 171 7.59 -7.92 0.22
N ASN A 172 8.90 -7.68 0.13
CA ASN A 172 9.72 -8.05 -1.01
C ASN A 172 9.59 -9.52 -1.48
N PRO A 173 9.41 -10.53 -0.59
CA PRO A 173 9.35 -11.93 -1.01
C PRO A 173 8.12 -12.31 -1.84
N TRP A 174 7.05 -11.50 -1.83
CA TRP A 174 5.78 -11.92 -2.42
C TRP A 174 4.98 -10.80 -3.12
N VAL A 175 5.20 -9.52 -2.77
CA VAL A 175 4.36 -8.42 -3.24
C VAL A 175 4.38 -8.27 -4.76
N ASP A 176 5.52 -8.52 -5.42
CA ASP A 176 5.61 -8.46 -6.88
C ASP A 176 4.70 -9.50 -7.54
N LEU A 177 4.65 -10.71 -7.00
CA LEU A 177 3.75 -11.76 -7.50
C LEU A 177 2.29 -11.35 -7.34
N LEU A 178 1.89 -10.82 -6.16
CA LEU A 178 0.55 -10.28 -5.96
C LEU A 178 0.20 -9.20 -6.99
N MET A 179 1.10 -8.23 -7.22
CA MET A 179 0.82 -7.14 -8.17
C MET A 179 0.68 -7.66 -9.61
N ARG A 180 1.47 -8.66 -10.02
CA ARG A 180 1.32 -9.33 -11.32
C ARG A 180 0.00 -10.10 -11.42
N ASP A 181 -0.44 -10.76 -10.37
CA ASP A 181 -1.73 -11.46 -10.35
C ASP A 181 -2.88 -10.47 -10.55
N ILE A 182 -2.84 -9.32 -9.88
CA ILE A 182 -3.84 -8.25 -10.05
C ILE A 182 -3.78 -7.68 -11.50
N GLU A 183 -2.56 -7.36 -11.99
CA GLU A 183 -2.36 -6.81 -13.34
C GLU A 183 -2.88 -7.74 -14.43
N SER A 184 -2.68 -9.05 -14.28
CA SER A 184 -2.99 -10.07 -15.28
C SER A 184 -4.35 -10.77 -15.11
N SER A 185 -5.09 -10.46 -14.06
CA SER A 185 -6.42 -11.02 -13.83
C SER A 185 -7.35 -10.70 -15.01
N LYS A 186 -8.01 -11.72 -15.53
CA LYS A 186 -8.92 -11.60 -16.70
C LYS A 186 -10.20 -10.81 -16.40
N ILE A 187 -10.52 -10.65 -15.14
CA ILE A 187 -11.70 -9.89 -14.70
C ILE A 187 -11.35 -8.48 -14.24
N ALA A 188 -10.06 -8.16 -14.08
CA ALA A 188 -9.60 -6.85 -13.68
C ALA A 188 -9.60 -5.88 -14.87
N VAL A 189 -10.43 -4.86 -14.78
CA VAL A 189 -10.45 -3.69 -15.66
C VAL A 189 -9.95 -2.47 -14.90
N PHE A 190 -10.62 -2.16 -13.79
CA PHE A 190 -10.24 -1.05 -12.90
C PHE A 190 -8.99 -1.37 -12.07
N TYR A 191 -8.85 -2.61 -11.59
CA TYR A 191 -7.71 -3.03 -10.77
C TYR A 191 -6.46 -3.41 -11.56
N SER A 192 -6.54 -3.69 -12.86
CA SER A 192 -5.36 -3.99 -13.68
C SER A 192 -4.30 -2.87 -13.64
N PRO A 193 -4.61 -1.58 -13.87
CA PRO A 193 -3.62 -0.51 -13.68
C PRO A 193 -3.16 -0.34 -12.23
N VAL A 194 -3.93 -0.74 -11.22
CA VAL A 194 -3.47 -0.75 -9.81
C VAL A 194 -2.35 -1.78 -9.63
N GLY A 195 -2.48 -2.97 -10.21
CA GLY A 195 -1.42 -3.98 -10.24
C GLY A 195 -0.15 -3.45 -10.90
N THR A 196 -0.28 -2.78 -12.07
CA THR A 196 0.87 -2.17 -12.76
C THR A 196 1.54 -1.09 -11.90
N ILE A 197 0.78 -0.17 -11.30
CA ILE A 197 1.32 0.88 -10.41
C ILE A 197 2.07 0.25 -9.25
N GLY A 198 1.48 -0.76 -8.60
CA GLY A 198 2.11 -1.45 -7.47
C GLY A 198 3.41 -2.14 -7.87
N ARG A 199 3.43 -2.85 -9.00
CA ARG A 199 4.62 -3.54 -9.51
C ARG A 199 5.77 -2.57 -9.82
N GLU A 200 5.50 -1.49 -10.55
CA GLU A 200 6.49 -0.47 -10.88
C GLU A 200 7.03 0.22 -9.61
N PHE A 201 6.14 0.54 -8.66
CA PHE A 201 6.55 1.17 -7.40
C PHE A 201 7.44 0.25 -6.55
N ILE A 202 7.09 -1.03 -6.43
CA ILE A 202 7.90 -2.00 -5.68
C ILE A 202 9.27 -2.21 -6.31
N GLU A 203 9.39 -2.13 -7.64
CA GLU A 203 10.68 -2.19 -8.32
C GLU A 203 11.55 -0.96 -8.03
N ILE A 204 10.95 0.23 -7.94
CA ILE A 204 11.64 1.45 -7.50
C ILE A 204 12.13 1.29 -6.06
N GLU A 205 11.31 0.82 -5.14
CA GLU A 205 11.69 0.58 -3.73
C GLU A 205 12.85 -0.43 -3.61
N ARG A 206 12.80 -1.54 -4.36
CA ARG A 206 13.89 -2.52 -4.43
C ARG A 206 15.20 -1.88 -4.89
N SER A 207 15.13 -1.11 -5.96
CA SER A 207 16.29 -0.43 -6.54
C SER A 207 16.88 0.59 -5.56
N SER A 208 16.05 1.40 -4.93
CA SER A 208 16.45 2.39 -3.92
C SER A 208 17.13 1.71 -2.74
N PHE A 209 16.52 0.67 -2.15
CA PHE A 209 17.13 -0.08 -1.05
C PHE A 209 18.40 -0.84 -1.43
N SER A 210 18.65 -1.14 -2.71
CA SER A 210 19.89 -1.78 -3.15
C SER A 210 21.04 -0.80 -3.30
N MET A 211 20.77 0.47 -3.59
CA MET A 211 21.80 1.52 -3.74
C MET A 211 22.42 1.95 -2.41
N ASP A 212 21.67 1.87 -1.31
CA ASP A 212 22.14 2.28 0.04
C ASP A 212 23.18 1.33 0.68
N VAL A 213 23.66 0.29 -0.01
CA VAL A 213 24.65 -0.68 0.51
C VAL A 213 26.10 -0.20 0.29
N THR A 214 26.33 0.93 -0.38
CA THR A 214 27.66 1.42 -0.77
C THR A 214 28.07 2.73 -0.11
N GLY A 215 27.45 3.08 1.04
CA GLY A 215 27.82 4.25 1.85
C GLY A 215 28.54 3.89 3.14
#